data_b407a8027a27baa83972b5cf950a3bd6
#
_entry.id   b407a8027a27baa83972b5cf950a3bd6
#
_cell.length_a   1.000
_cell.length_b   1.000
_cell.length_c   1.000
_cell.angle_alpha   90.00
_cell.angle_beta   90.00
_cell.angle_gamma   90.00
#
_symmetry.space_group_name_H-M   'P 1'
#
loop_
_entity.id
_entity.type
_entity.pdbx_description
1 polymer ?
#
loop_
_entity_poly.entity_id
_entity_poly.type
_entity_poly.pdbx_seq_one_letter_code
_entity_poly.pdbx_strand_id
1 'polypeptide(L)'
;MKYLSNAFSLQMLDVTKTSTFFCKPISIDEIPEDVICCIGHPDTAKVVGSDLGRDIAANRVSIHLEEGDILYVAQLTGGRLPEGTATLPDGFSLSYLQVTIMSVH
;
A
#
# COMPACT_ATOMS: atom_id res chain seq x y z
N MET A 1 12.38 -5.78 -3.90
CA MET A 1 11.92 -4.46 -3.44
C MET A 1 10.63 -4.61 -2.65
N LYS A 2 10.45 -3.79 -1.64
CA LYS A 2 9.26 -3.77 -0.80
C LYS A 2 8.63 -2.39 -0.87
N TYR A 3 7.34 -2.33 -1.18
CA TYR A 3 6.61 -1.08 -1.36
C TYR A 3 5.42 -1.00 -0.41
N LEU A 4 5.04 0.20 -0.05
CA LEU A 4 3.83 0.49 0.71
C LEU A 4 2.95 1.43 -0.11
N SER A 5 1.72 1.02 -0.39
CA SER A 5 0.75 1.81 -1.14
C SER A 5 -0.62 1.72 -0.46
N ASN A 6 -1.57 2.49 -0.95
CA ASN A 6 -2.96 2.42 -0.50
C ASN A 6 -3.87 1.71 -1.51
N ALA A 7 -3.30 1.12 -2.55
CA ALA A 7 -4.03 0.34 -3.54
C ALA A 7 -3.09 -0.58 -4.29
N PHE A 8 -3.65 -1.68 -4.82
CA PHE A 8 -2.99 -2.54 -5.79
C PHE A 8 -3.74 -2.41 -7.11
N SER A 9 -3.01 -2.11 -8.19
CA SER A 9 -3.57 -1.95 -9.53
C SER A 9 -2.87 -2.88 -10.50
N LEU A 10 -3.62 -3.43 -11.45
CA LEU A 10 -3.05 -4.24 -12.51
C LEU A 10 -2.06 -3.46 -13.38
N GLN A 11 -2.14 -2.13 -13.38
CA GLN A 11 -1.16 -1.27 -14.07
C GLN A 11 0.24 -1.35 -13.45
N MET A 12 0.36 -1.88 -12.25
CA MET A 12 1.65 -2.11 -11.60
C MET A 12 2.34 -3.36 -12.13
N LEU A 13 1.63 -4.19 -12.91
CA LEU A 13 2.15 -5.39 -13.52
C LEU A 13 2.51 -5.14 -14.99
N ASP A 14 3.42 -5.97 -15.53
CA ASP A 14 3.67 -5.98 -16.97
C ASP A 14 2.55 -6.76 -17.64
N VAL A 15 1.59 -6.04 -18.24
CA VAL A 15 0.38 -6.63 -18.82
C VAL A 15 0.66 -7.42 -20.10
N THR A 16 1.90 -7.38 -20.62
CA THR A 16 2.32 -8.18 -21.78
C THR A 16 2.82 -9.56 -21.38
N LYS A 17 2.94 -9.83 -20.09
CA LYS A 17 3.46 -11.08 -19.53
C LYS A 17 2.43 -11.72 -18.59
N THR A 18 2.63 -13.00 -18.34
CA THR A 18 1.86 -13.71 -17.33
C THR A 18 2.50 -13.49 -15.97
N SER A 19 1.73 -12.93 -15.04
CA SER A 19 2.17 -12.74 -13.67
C SER A 19 1.35 -13.61 -12.74
N THR A 20 2.03 -14.29 -11.81
CA THR A 20 1.35 -14.97 -10.70
C THR A 20 1.70 -14.26 -9.42
N PHE A 21 0.71 -14.06 -8.58
CA PHE A 21 0.89 -13.41 -7.29
C PHE A 21 -0.10 -13.98 -6.28
N PHE A 22 0.20 -13.81 -5.01
CA PHE A 22 -0.80 -14.06 -3.97
C PHE A 22 -1.03 -12.78 -3.16
N CYS A 23 -2.22 -12.70 -2.60
CA CYS A 23 -2.62 -11.60 -1.74
C CYS A 23 -3.17 -12.20 -0.44
N LYS A 24 -2.64 -11.77 0.69
CA LYS A 24 -3.09 -12.24 1.99
C LYS A 24 -3.28 -11.08 2.97
N PRO A 25 -4.26 -11.19 3.89
CA PRO A 25 -4.35 -10.23 4.98
C PRO A 25 -3.17 -10.39 5.93
N ILE A 26 -2.70 -9.26 6.45
CA ILE A 26 -1.61 -9.21 7.43
C ILE A 26 -1.97 -8.25 8.56
N SER A 27 -1.21 -8.32 9.65
CA SER A 27 -1.25 -7.32 10.70
C SER A 27 -0.24 -6.21 10.45
N ILE A 28 -0.41 -5.06 11.10
CA ILE A 28 0.50 -3.92 10.95
C ILE A 28 1.93 -4.26 11.37
N ASP A 29 2.10 -5.22 12.27
CA ASP A 29 3.42 -5.64 12.75
C ASP A 29 4.25 -6.31 11.65
N GLU A 30 3.61 -6.81 10.61
CA GLU A 30 4.28 -7.52 9.52
C GLU A 30 4.82 -6.57 8.45
N ILE A 31 4.55 -5.26 8.54
CA ILE A 31 5.03 -4.28 7.58
C ILE A 31 6.43 -3.82 8.01
N PRO A 32 7.48 -4.12 7.23
CA PRO A 32 8.82 -3.70 7.58
C PRO A 32 9.00 -2.18 7.51
N GLU A 33 10.01 -1.66 8.18
CA GLU A 33 10.29 -0.23 8.19
C GLU A 33 10.98 0.24 6.90
N ASP A 34 11.63 -0.67 6.19
CA ASP A 34 12.41 -0.38 4.99
C ASP A 34 11.61 -0.39 3.69
N VAL A 35 10.30 -0.18 3.78
CA VAL A 35 9.44 -0.10 2.59
C VAL A 35 9.58 1.25 1.89
N ILE A 36 9.43 1.21 0.56
CA ILE A 36 9.37 2.41 -0.26
C ILE A 36 7.92 2.87 -0.29
N CYS A 37 7.65 4.07 0.23
CA CYS A 37 6.31 4.62 0.21
C CYS A 37 5.91 5.03 -1.21
N CYS A 38 4.72 4.61 -1.63
CA CYS A 38 4.11 4.95 -2.91
C CYS A 38 2.70 5.51 -2.74
N ILE A 39 2.38 6.00 -1.54
CA ILE A 39 1.11 6.66 -1.26
C ILE A 39 1.22 8.10 -1.78
N GLY A 40 0.45 8.42 -2.81
CA GLY A 40 0.58 9.70 -3.50
C GLY A 40 -0.17 10.86 -2.89
N HIS A 41 -1.11 10.61 -1.97
CA HIS A 41 -1.93 11.65 -1.35
C HIS A 41 -1.44 11.93 0.07
N PRO A 42 -1.12 13.21 0.42
CA PRO A 42 -0.56 13.55 1.72
C PRO A 42 -1.42 13.16 2.90
N ASP A 43 -2.74 13.36 2.81
CA ASP A 43 -3.65 13.02 3.92
C ASP A 43 -3.71 11.52 4.16
N THR A 44 -3.76 10.73 3.09
CA THR A 44 -3.74 9.27 3.19
C THR A 44 -2.42 8.79 3.81
N ALA A 45 -1.30 9.37 3.39
CA ALA A 45 0.01 9.03 3.97
C ALA A 45 0.05 9.33 5.47
N LYS A 46 -0.51 10.45 5.90
CA LYS A 46 -0.57 10.82 7.33
C LYS A 46 -1.44 9.86 8.13
N VAL A 47 -2.61 9.50 7.60
CA VAL A 47 -3.52 8.57 8.27
C VAL A 47 -2.89 7.20 8.41
N VAL A 48 -2.26 6.69 7.36
CA VAL A 48 -1.56 5.40 7.39
C VAL A 48 -0.37 5.46 8.35
N GLY A 49 0.41 6.53 8.30
CA GLY A 49 1.53 6.73 9.20
C GLY A 49 1.10 6.76 10.66
N SER A 50 0.01 7.46 10.96
CA SER A 50 -0.56 7.49 12.31
C SER A 50 -0.97 6.10 12.79
N ASP A 51 -1.60 5.31 11.93
CA ASP A 51 -2.02 3.95 12.27
C ASP A 51 -0.84 3.02 12.49
N LEU A 52 0.22 3.14 11.68
CA LEU A 52 1.44 2.36 11.82
C LEU A 52 2.37 2.86 12.91
N GLY A 53 2.15 4.06 13.45
CA GLY A 53 3.06 4.68 14.39
C GLY A 53 4.37 5.12 13.74
N ARG A 54 4.33 5.54 12.47
CA ARG A 54 5.49 5.97 11.67
C ARG A 54 5.23 7.31 11.03
N ASP A 55 6.31 8.03 10.74
CA ASP A 55 6.25 9.25 9.96
C ASP A 55 6.37 8.88 8.47
N ILE A 56 5.28 8.98 7.73
CA ILE A 56 5.20 8.62 6.32
C ILE A 56 4.89 9.85 5.50
N ALA A 57 5.80 10.21 4.60
CA ALA A 57 5.60 11.29 3.65
C ALA A 57 4.97 10.75 2.36
N ALA A 58 4.07 11.52 1.77
CA ALA A 58 3.51 11.20 0.48
C ALA A 58 4.61 11.14 -0.59
N ASN A 59 4.49 10.17 -1.49
CA ASN A 59 5.43 9.99 -2.59
C ASN A 59 4.65 9.51 -3.81
N ARG A 60 4.33 10.44 -4.71
CA ARG A 60 3.54 10.15 -5.89
C ARG A 60 4.44 9.61 -7.00
N VAL A 61 4.58 8.31 -7.04
CA VAL A 61 5.37 7.60 -8.04
C VAL A 61 4.57 6.45 -8.63
N SER A 62 4.84 6.13 -9.89
CA SER A 62 4.33 4.92 -10.52
C SER A 62 5.31 3.79 -10.23
N ILE A 63 4.78 2.65 -9.81
CA ILE A 63 5.61 1.47 -9.55
C ILE A 63 5.30 0.38 -10.57
N HIS A 64 6.34 -0.38 -10.91
CA HIS A 64 6.24 -1.56 -11.74
C HIS A 64 6.77 -2.74 -10.92
N LEU A 65 5.89 -3.68 -10.61
CA LEU A 65 6.23 -4.82 -9.78
C LEU A 65 6.89 -5.90 -10.62
N GLU A 66 7.99 -6.41 -10.12
CA GLU A 66 8.78 -7.47 -10.74
C GLU A 66 8.71 -8.73 -9.89
N GLU A 67 9.18 -9.84 -10.44
CA GLU A 67 9.23 -11.09 -9.70
C GLU A 67 10.03 -10.93 -8.41
N GLY A 68 9.44 -11.39 -7.31
CA GLY A 68 10.02 -11.27 -5.97
C GLY A 68 9.66 -9.99 -5.24
N ASP A 69 9.05 -9.02 -5.89
CA ASP A 69 8.62 -7.80 -5.24
C ASP A 69 7.43 -8.05 -4.31
N ILE A 70 7.38 -7.28 -3.23
CA ILE A 70 6.30 -7.32 -2.26
C ILE A 70 5.66 -5.94 -2.17
N LEU A 71 4.34 -5.89 -2.30
CA LEU A 71 3.56 -4.69 -2.09
C LEU A 71 2.71 -4.86 -0.83
N TYR A 72 2.93 -3.97 0.13
CA TYR A 72 2.06 -3.86 1.30
C TYR A 72 0.99 -2.83 0.99
N VAL A 73 -0.27 -3.21 1.18
CA VAL A 73 -1.41 -2.35 0.85
C VAL A 73 -2.14 -1.97 2.12
N ALA A 74 -2.23 -0.66 2.36
CA ALA A 74 -3.09 -0.08 3.39
C ALA A 74 -4.41 0.28 2.73
N GLN A 75 -5.42 -0.57 2.86
CA GLN A 75 -6.72 -0.38 2.24
C GLN A 75 -7.67 0.35 3.17
N LEU A 76 -8.08 1.54 2.76
CA LEU A 76 -9.03 2.35 3.50
C LEU A 76 -10.45 1.97 3.11
N THR A 77 -11.30 1.78 4.12
CA THR A 77 -12.75 1.60 3.95
C THR A 77 -13.48 2.63 4.79
N GLY A 78 -14.69 3.00 4.37
CA GLY A 78 -15.50 4.00 5.05
C GLY A 78 -15.80 5.22 4.19
N GLY A 79 -15.19 5.33 3.02
CA GLY A 79 -15.40 6.41 2.07
C GLY A 79 -14.16 7.24 1.82
N ARG A 80 -14.36 8.47 1.37
CA ARG A 80 -13.30 9.41 1.05
C ARG A 80 -12.89 10.18 2.32
N LEU A 81 -11.58 10.28 2.55
CA LEU A 81 -11.07 11.05 3.67
C LEU A 81 -11.42 12.54 3.51
N PRO A 82 -11.93 13.19 4.55
CA PRO A 82 -12.07 14.65 4.54
C PRO A 82 -10.69 15.31 4.38
N GLU A 83 -10.65 16.43 3.69
CA GLU A 83 -9.42 17.18 3.47
C GLU A 83 -8.81 17.60 4.81
N GLY A 84 -7.49 17.47 4.94
CA GLY A 84 -6.75 17.84 6.14
C GLY A 84 -6.79 16.77 7.24
N THR A 85 -7.36 15.59 6.97
CA THR A 85 -7.40 14.50 7.95
C THR A 85 -6.00 13.96 8.20
N ALA A 86 -5.62 13.80 9.47
CA ALA A 86 -4.31 13.29 9.87
C ALA A 86 -4.40 11.96 10.62
N THR A 87 -5.58 11.61 11.13
CA THR A 87 -5.84 10.38 11.85
C THR A 87 -7.11 9.73 11.30
N LEU A 88 -7.27 8.44 11.52
CA LEU A 88 -8.41 7.69 11.00
C LEU A 88 -9.71 8.19 11.65
N PRO A 89 -10.66 8.74 10.86
CA PRO A 89 -11.93 9.21 11.41
C PRO A 89 -12.83 8.07 11.86
N ASP A 90 -13.83 8.39 12.71
CA ASP A 90 -14.85 7.44 13.10
C ASP A 90 -15.62 6.93 11.85
N GLY A 91 -15.91 5.65 11.82
CA GLY A 91 -16.59 5.01 10.69
C GLY A 91 -15.65 4.60 9.57
N PHE A 92 -14.36 4.92 9.66
CA PHE A 92 -13.35 4.48 8.72
C PHE A 92 -12.53 3.35 9.33
N SER A 93 -11.99 2.50 8.48
CA SER A 93 -11.05 1.46 8.91
C SER A 93 -9.95 1.26 7.89
N LEU A 94 -8.81 0.76 8.36
CA LEU A 94 -7.69 0.35 7.53
C LEU A 94 -7.51 -1.16 7.66
N SER A 95 -7.42 -1.82 6.51
CA SER A 95 -7.05 -3.22 6.41
C SER A 95 -5.71 -3.32 5.70
N TYR A 96 -4.87 -4.24 6.13
CA TYR A 96 -3.54 -4.40 5.55
C TYR A 96 -3.44 -5.73 4.83
N LEU A 97 -2.89 -5.68 3.63
CA LEU A 97 -2.71 -6.83 2.75
C LEU A 97 -1.26 -6.88 2.29
N GLN A 98 -0.80 -8.09 2.01
CA GLN A 98 0.51 -8.30 1.39
C GLN A 98 0.30 -8.96 0.04
N VAL A 99 0.79 -8.31 -1.01
CA VAL A 99 0.80 -8.85 -2.37
C VAL A 99 2.24 -9.23 -2.70
N THR A 100 2.46 -10.50 -3.00
CA THR A 100 3.80 -11.00 -3.39
C THR A 100 3.76 -11.47 -4.82
N ILE A 101 4.66 -10.93 -5.65
CA ILE A 101 4.78 -11.33 -7.05
C ILE A 101 5.64 -12.59 -7.11
N MET A 102 5.01 -13.72 -7.45
CA MET A 102 5.64 -15.02 -7.42
C MET A 102 6.44 -15.31 -8.69
N SER A 103 5.87 -14.98 -9.87
CA SER A 103 6.53 -15.19 -11.14
C SER A 103 6.02 -14.23 -12.19
N VAL A 104 6.88 -13.90 -13.16
CA VAL A 104 6.55 -13.09 -14.33
C VAL A 104 7.19 -13.72 -15.54
N HIS A 105 6.38 -14.14 -16.51
CA HIS A 105 6.91 -14.81 -17.72
C HIS A 105 5.96 -14.71 -18.93
#